data_429f652e61bbdb92aec967b3dcb0e6ff
#
_entry.id   429f652e61bbdb92aec967b3dcb0e6ff
#
_cell.length_a   1.000
_cell.length_b   1.000
_cell.length_c   1.000
_cell.angle_alpha   90.00
_cell.angle_beta   90.00
_cell.angle_gamma   90.00
#
_symmetry.space_group_name_H-M   'P 1'
#
loop_
_entity.id
_entity.type
_entity.pdbx_description
1 polymer ?
#
loop_
_entity_poly.entity_id
_entity_poly.type
_entity_poly.pdbx_seq_one_letter_code
_entity_poly.pdbx_strand_id
1 'polypeptide(L)'
;MGYTVITGASSGIGYEAALAFAARGKNLILAARRLDKLQELKKKIHDQYPNIKVVIQSVDLTNIEQVYSFYESLSDYELDTFINNAGFGHFGSIGEQDLSKIGDMLHLNIEALTILSTLFVRDYEQVEGAQLINISSRAGYTVVGNAVIYSATKFYVSAFTEGLALELKEKGAKLQAKILAPSATESEFAKRSLDVDEFEYEGNFKKYHTSKEMAACLLELYDSEKTVGIVDGKTFEFELKDPIFSHAGTSMK
;
A
#
# COMPACT_ATOMS: atom_id res chain seq x y z
N MET A 1 7.96 -17.78 12.40
CA MET A 1 8.20 -16.67 11.48
C MET A 1 6.88 -16.38 10.81
N GLY A 2 6.30 -15.22 11.08
CA GLY A 2 4.99 -14.85 10.61
C GLY A 2 4.94 -14.61 9.10
N TYR A 3 3.73 -14.39 8.60
CA TYR A 3 3.51 -14.07 7.19
C TYR A 3 3.39 -12.57 6.99
N THR A 4 3.95 -12.07 5.88
CA THR A 4 3.72 -10.73 5.37
C THR A 4 2.62 -10.79 4.29
N VAL A 5 1.51 -10.10 4.52
CA VAL A 5 0.41 -9.95 3.54
C VAL A 5 0.70 -8.75 2.65
N ILE A 6 0.58 -8.92 1.33
CA ILE A 6 0.75 -7.83 0.35
C ILE A 6 -0.44 -7.81 -0.61
N THR A 7 -1.25 -6.76 -0.56
CA THR A 7 -2.33 -6.56 -1.53
C THR A 7 -1.80 -5.86 -2.79
N GLY A 8 -2.43 -6.12 -3.95
CA GLY A 8 -1.96 -5.56 -5.22
C GLY A 8 -0.62 -6.12 -5.69
N ALA A 9 -0.28 -7.34 -5.29
CA ALA A 9 1.03 -7.96 -5.54
C ALA A 9 1.29 -8.39 -7.00
N SER A 10 0.33 -8.23 -7.92
CA SER A 10 0.47 -8.71 -9.30
C SER A 10 1.29 -7.79 -10.22
N SER A 11 1.68 -6.59 -9.78
CA SER A 11 2.51 -5.64 -10.54
C SER A 11 3.07 -4.53 -9.65
N GLY A 12 3.98 -3.73 -10.21
CA GLY A 12 4.47 -2.50 -9.60
C GLY A 12 5.14 -2.71 -8.25
N ILE A 13 4.90 -1.78 -7.33
CA ILE A 13 5.51 -1.77 -5.99
C ILE A 13 5.19 -3.06 -5.24
N GLY A 14 3.94 -3.57 -5.30
CA GLY A 14 3.54 -4.79 -4.59
C GLY A 14 4.27 -6.03 -5.09
N TYR A 15 4.54 -6.12 -6.38
CA TYR A 15 5.32 -7.22 -6.99
C TYR A 15 6.78 -7.18 -6.51
N GLU A 16 7.42 -6.02 -6.59
CA GLU A 16 8.81 -5.87 -6.15
C GLU A 16 8.96 -5.98 -4.63
N ALA A 17 7.97 -5.50 -3.87
CA ALA A 17 7.91 -5.70 -2.42
C ALA A 17 7.87 -7.19 -2.05
N ALA A 18 7.07 -7.99 -2.77
CA ALA A 18 7.02 -9.43 -2.52
C ALA A 18 8.40 -10.09 -2.72
N LEU A 19 9.14 -9.72 -3.76
CA LEU A 19 10.51 -10.20 -3.98
C LEU A 19 11.46 -9.72 -2.88
N ALA A 20 11.34 -8.46 -2.47
CA ALA A 20 12.19 -7.86 -1.45
C ALA A 20 11.97 -8.48 -0.05
N PHE A 21 10.72 -8.73 0.34
CA PHE A 21 10.40 -9.42 1.60
C PHE A 21 10.78 -10.92 1.56
N ALA A 22 10.62 -11.60 0.41
CA ALA A 22 11.11 -12.95 0.23
C ALA A 22 12.64 -13.05 0.43
N ALA A 23 13.40 -12.09 -0.12
CA ALA A 23 14.85 -11.99 0.07
C ALA A 23 15.24 -11.79 1.56
N ARG A 24 14.34 -11.21 2.38
CA ARG A 24 14.50 -11.08 3.84
C ARG A 24 14.07 -12.34 4.61
N GLY A 25 13.70 -13.41 3.92
CA GLY A 25 13.28 -14.66 4.54
C GLY A 25 11.82 -14.67 5.03
N LYS A 26 10.98 -13.69 4.66
CA LYS A 26 9.58 -13.59 5.08
C LYS A 26 8.70 -14.54 4.29
N ASN A 27 7.81 -15.27 4.95
CA ASN A 27 6.71 -15.96 4.28
C ASN A 27 5.67 -14.94 3.78
N LEU A 28 5.01 -15.25 2.68
CA LEU A 28 4.17 -14.27 1.99
C LEU A 28 2.75 -14.77 1.75
N ILE A 29 1.78 -13.86 1.89
CA ILE A 29 0.43 -14.02 1.37
C ILE A 29 0.21 -12.90 0.36
N LEU A 30 0.08 -13.25 -0.92
CA LEU A 30 0.01 -12.32 -2.03
C LEU A 30 -1.42 -12.26 -2.58
N ALA A 31 -2.02 -11.09 -2.54
CA ALA A 31 -3.41 -10.89 -2.95
C ALA A 31 -3.51 -9.93 -4.15
N ALA A 32 -4.22 -10.33 -5.20
CA ALA A 32 -4.57 -9.50 -6.35
C ALA A 32 -5.65 -10.19 -7.20
N ARG A 33 -6.21 -9.48 -8.19
CA ARG A 33 -7.22 -10.05 -9.10
C ARG A 33 -6.65 -11.04 -10.11
N ARG A 34 -5.42 -10.80 -10.59
CA ARG A 34 -4.79 -11.58 -11.67
C ARG A 34 -4.06 -12.80 -11.11
N LEU A 35 -4.75 -13.93 -11.09
CA LEU A 35 -4.23 -15.20 -10.57
C LEU A 35 -2.99 -15.68 -11.33
N ASP A 36 -2.97 -15.55 -12.65
CA ASP A 36 -1.85 -15.88 -13.51
C ASP A 36 -0.57 -15.16 -13.10
N LYS A 37 -0.66 -13.86 -12.86
CA LYS A 37 0.47 -13.03 -12.41
C LYS A 37 0.95 -13.38 -11.00
N LEU A 38 0.03 -13.75 -10.12
CA LEU A 38 0.39 -14.23 -8.78
C LEU A 38 1.11 -15.59 -8.86
N GLN A 39 0.69 -16.49 -9.77
CA GLN A 39 1.35 -17.77 -9.99
C GLN A 39 2.77 -17.60 -10.56
N GLU A 40 2.96 -16.69 -11.53
CA GLU A 40 4.26 -16.32 -12.07
C GLU A 40 5.19 -15.79 -10.97
N LEU A 41 4.69 -14.86 -10.14
CA LEU A 41 5.44 -14.29 -9.03
C LEU A 41 5.81 -15.35 -7.97
N LYS A 42 4.84 -16.21 -7.58
CA LYS A 42 5.08 -17.31 -6.66
C LYS A 42 6.19 -18.24 -7.17
N LYS A 43 6.13 -18.62 -8.45
CA LYS A 43 7.17 -19.43 -9.08
C LYS A 43 8.53 -18.74 -9.01
N LYS A 44 8.61 -17.45 -9.40
CA LYS A 44 9.86 -16.68 -9.38
C LYS A 44 10.45 -16.59 -7.96
N ILE A 45 9.60 -16.39 -6.94
CA ILE A 45 10.03 -16.38 -5.55
C ILE A 45 10.56 -17.75 -5.15
N HIS A 46 9.86 -18.82 -5.48
CA HIS A 46 10.26 -20.16 -5.12
C HIS A 46 11.58 -20.59 -5.79
N ASP A 47 11.78 -20.19 -7.06
CA ASP A 47 13.04 -20.47 -7.79
C ASP A 47 14.25 -19.79 -7.14
N GLN A 48 14.07 -18.59 -6.55
CA GLN A 48 15.15 -17.83 -5.91
C GLN A 48 15.27 -18.12 -4.40
N TYR A 49 14.16 -18.41 -3.72
CA TYR A 49 14.05 -18.57 -2.27
C TYR A 49 13.20 -19.80 -1.93
N PRO A 50 13.69 -21.02 -2.14
CA PRO A 50 12.89 -22.25 -2.07
C PRO A 50 12.30 -22.56 -0.68
N ASN A 51 12.85 -21.96 0.37
CA ASN A 51 12.38 -22.15 1.75
C ASN A 51 11.25 -21.20 2.14
N ILE A 52 10.90 -20.22 1.30
CA ILE A 52 9.85 -19.25 1.58
C ILE A 52 8.49 -19.83 1.20
N LYS A 53 7.56 -19.80 2.15
CA LYS A 53 6.18 -20.19 1.90
C LYS A 53 5.45 -19.01 1.25
N VAL A 54 4.80 -19.29 0.10
CA VAL A 54 4.03 -18.28 -0.64
C VAL A 54 2.61 -18.80 -0.84
N VAL A 55 1.65 -18.13 -0.22
CA VAL A 55 0.22 -18.30 -0.44
C VAL A 55 -0.24 -17.24 -1.44
N ILE A 56 -1.10 -17.60 -2.38
CA ILE A 56 -1.69 -16.65 -3.33
C ILE A 56 -3.20 -16.64 -3.19
N GLN A 57 -3.80 -15.45 -3.22
CA GLN A 57 -5.24 -15.22 -3.09
C GLN A 57 -5.71 -14.37 -4.26
N SER A 58 -6.56 -14.96 -5.12
CA SER A 58 -7.23 -14.19 -6.17
C SER A 58 -8.44 -13.48 -5.57
N VAL A 59 -8.40 -12.16 -5.47
CA VAL A 59 -9.45 -11.37 -4.82
C VAL A 59 -9.63 -10.02 -5.52
N ASP A 60 -10.88 -9.61 -5.68
CA ASP A 60 -11.22 -8.25 -6.09
C ASP A 60 -11.60 -7.41 -4.86
N LEU A 61 -10.68 -6.55 -4.45
CA LEU A 61 -10.87 -5.68 -3.29
C LEU A 61 -11.78 -4.45 -3.57
N THR A 62 -12.31 -4.29 -4.78
CA THR A 62 -13.42 -3.35 -5.04
C THR A 62 -14.76 -3.92 -4.57
N ASN A 63 -14.83 -5.25 -4.36
CA ASN A 63 -16.00 -5.94 -3.84
C ASN A 63 -15.85 -6.13 -2.31
N ILE A 64 -16.70 -5.49 -1.54
CA ILE A 64 -16.61 -5.47 -0.07
C ILE A 64 -16.83 -6.85 0.57
N GLU A 65 -17.68 -7.68 0.00
CA GLU A 65 -17.88 -9.04 0.49
C GLU A 65 -16.60 -9.87 0.34
N GLN A 66 -15.88 -9.68 -0.78
CA GLN A 66 -14.60 -10.34 -0.97
C GLN A 66 -13.50 -9.78 -0.04
N VAL A 67 -13.56 -8.50 0.35
CA VAL A 67 -12.63 -7.94 1.35
C VAL A 67 -12.76 -8.67 2.69
N TYR A 68 -13.99 -8.86 3.19
CA TYR A 68 -14.22 -9.59 4.42
C TYR A 68 -13.80 -11.06 4.30
N SER A 69 -14.25 -11.76 3.24
CA SER A 69 -13.89 -13.17 3.01
C SER A 69 -12.38 -13.37 2.87
N PHE A 70 -11.69 -12.42 2.22
CA PHE A 70 -10.23 -12.42 2.14
C PHE A 70 -9.60 -12.33 3.52
N TYR A 71 -10.01 -11.37 4.35
CA TYR A 71 -9.44 -11.23 5.69
C TYR A 71 -9.73 -12.48 6.56
N GLU A 72 -10.94 -13.02 6.52
CA GLU A 72 -11.31 -14.25 7.22
C GLU A 72 -10.42 -15.44 6.82
N SER A 73 -10.04 -15.55 5.53
CA SER A 73 -9.16 -16.61 5.04
C SER A 73 -7.72 -16.54 5.57
N LEU A 74 -7.36 -15.42 6.22
CA LEU A 74 -6.04 -15.25 6.85
C LEU A 74 -5.96 -15.83 8.26
N SER A 75 -7.07 -16.25 8.86
CA SER A 75 -7.16 -16.75 10.25
C SER A 75 -6.27 -17.96 10.53
N ASP A 76 -5.95 -18.75 9.50
CA ASP A 76 -5.06 -19.93 9.63
C ASP A 76 -3.57 -19.57 9.64
N TYR A 77 -3.22 -18.29 9.51
CA TYR A 77 -1.83 -17.82 9.40
C TYR A 77 -1.49 -16.84 10.53
N GLU A 78 -0.31 -17.01 11.13
CA GLU A 78 0.26 -16.02 12.00
C GLU A 78 0.85 -14.87 11.15
N LEU A 79 0.24 -13.69 11.22
CA LEU A 79 0.71 -12.54 10.46
C LEU A 79 1.67 -11.71 11.32
N ASP A 80 2.69 -11.14 10.70
CA ASP A 80 3.56 -10.15 11.33
C ASP A 80 3.50 -8.78 10.61
N THR A 81 3.11 -8.77 9.34
CA THR A 81 3.07 -7.54 8.56
C THR A 81 1.89 -7.55 7.58
N PHE A 82 1.17 -6.45 7.51
CA PHE A 82 0.10 -6.25 6.53
C PHE A 82 0.37 -5.01 5.69
N ILE A 83 0.52 -5.19 4.37
CA ILE A 83 0.83 -4.11 3.43
C ILE A 83 -0.38 -3.89 2.51
N ASN A 84 -1.13 -2.82 2.78
CA ASN A 84 -2.18 -2.32 1.91
C ASN A 84 -1.55 -1.55 0.74
N ASN A 85 -1.20 -2.28 -0.32
CA ASN A 85 -0.60 -1.68 -1.52
C ASN A 85 -1.60 -1.61 -2.69
N ALA A 86 -2.65 -2.40 -2.70
CA ALA A 86 -3.67 -2.34 -3.76
C ALA A 86 -4.27 -0.94 -3.87
N GLY A 87 -4.32 -0.41 -5.06
CA GLY A 87 -4.89 0.90 -5.35
C GLY A 87 -4.74 1.26 -6.82
N PHE A 88 -5.57 2.16 -7.30
CA PHE A 88 -5.44 2.75 -8.64
C PHE A 88 -5.85 4.21 -8.64
N GLY A 89 -5.50 4.93 -9.71
CA GLY A 89 -5.93 6.29 -9.99
C GLY A 89 -6.84 6.33 -11.22
N HIS A 90 -7.64 7.37 -11.31
CA HIS A 90 -8.34 7.76 -12.53
C HIS A 90 -8.18 9.27 -12.66
N PHE A 91 -7.52 9.70 -13.75
CA PHE A 91 -7.11 11.08 -13.96
C PHE A 91 -7.96 11.72 -15.06
N GLY A 92 -8.19 13.01 -14.94
CA GLY A 92 -8.96 13.82 -15.87
C GLY A 92 -9.71 14.95 -15.17
N SER A 93 -10.37 15.79 -15.97
CA SER A 93 -11.27 16.83 -15.46
C SER A 93 -12.41 16.20 -14.65
N ILE A 94 -12.69 16.73 -13.46
CA ILE A 94 -13.66 16.11 -12.54
C ILE A 94 -15.06 15.95 -13.14
N GLY A 95 -15.48 16.86 -14.00
CA GLY A 95 -16.79 16.81 -14.65
C GLY A 95 -16.89 15.80 -15.81
N GLU A 96 -15.75 15.22 -16.24
CA GLU A 96 -15.65 14.30 -17.36
C GLU A 96 -15.28 12.87 -16.95
N GLN A 97 -15.02 12.65 -15.65
CA GLN A 97 -14.64 11.35 -15.14
C GLN A 97 -15.80 10.35 -15.11
N ASP A 98 -15.48 9.10 -15.41
CA ASP A 98 -16.42 7.98 -15.32
C ASP A 98 -16.77 7.68 -13.84
N LEU A 99 -18.05 7.84 -13.50
CA LEU A 99 -18.55 7.62 -12.13
C LEU A 99 -18.38 6.17 -11.65
N SER A 100 -18.42 5.17 -12.55
CA SER A 100 -18.17 3.78 -12.17
C SER A 100 -16.72 3.58 -11.76
N LYS A 101 -15.77 4.11 -12.54
CA LYS A 101 -14.33 4.07 -12.17
C LYS A 101 -14.03 4.84 -10.89
N ILE A 102 -14.73 5.96 -10.65
CA ILE A 102 -14.66 6.70 -9.39
C ILE A 102 -15.14 5.81 -8.24
N GLY A 103 -16.30 5.16 -8.38
CA GLY A 103 -16.83 4.24 -7.38
C GLY A 103 -15.83 3.16 -7.01
N ASP A 104 -15.30 2.45 -8.02
CA ASP A 104 -14.29 1.40 -7.81
C ASP A 104 -13.02 1.94 -7.13
N MET A 105 -12.58 3.16 -7.47
CA MET A 105 -11.43 3.81 -6.85
C MET A 105 -11.69 4.13 -5.37
N LEU A 106 -12.87 4.61 -5.02
CA LEU A 106 -13.26 4.88 -3.63
C LEU A 106 -13.36 3.58 -2.82
N HIS A 107 -13.99 2.54 -3.40
CA HIS A 107 -14.08 1.23 -2.76
C HIS A 107 -12.69 0.63 -2.49
N LEU A 108 -11.79 0.66 -3.48
CA LEU A 108 -10.46 0.06 -3.30
C LEU A 108 -9.55 0.92 -2.40
N ASN A 109 -9.40 2.21 -2.72
CA ASN A 109 -8.40 3.05 -2.08
C ASN A 109 -8.79 3.49 -0.66
N ILE A 110 -10.08 3.51 -0.34
CA ILE A 110 -10.60 3.98 0.96
C ILE A 110 -11.24 2.84 1.73
N GLU A 111 -12.34 2.27 1.22
CA GLU A 111 -13.18 1.37 1.98
C GLU A 111 -12.47 0.06 2.30
N ALA A 112 -11.92 -0.62 1.29
CA ALA A 112 -11.17 -1.87 1.47
C ALA A 112 -9.96 -1.68 2.38
N LEU A 113 -9.17 -0.61 2.16
CA LEU A 113 -8.01 -0.28 3.00
C LEU A 113 -8.43 -0.07 4.45
N THR A 114 -9.51 0.68 4.69
CA THR A 114 -10.02 0.97 6.04
C THR A 114 -10.45 -0.31 6.75
N ILE A 115 -11.24 -1.17 6.07
CA ILE A 115 -11.72 -2.43 6.61
C ILE A 115 -10.52 -3.34 6.98
N LEU A 116 -9.60 -3.58 6.04
CA LEU A 116 -8.44 -4.44 6.26
C LEU A 116 -7.53 -3.92 7.36
N SER A 117 -7.29 -2.61 7.39
CA SER A 117 -6.50 -1.97 8.46
C SER A 117 -7.16 -2.13 9.82
N THR A 118 -8.48 -1.88 9.90
CA THR A 118 -9.24 -1.97 11.16
C THR A 118 -9.27 -3.40 11.70
N LEU A 119 -9.48 -4.38 10.83
CA LEU A 119 -9.47 -5.80 11.21
C LEU A 119 -8.08 -6.23 11.69
N PHE A 120 -7.03 -5.83 10.97
CA PHE A 120 -5.65 -6.14 11.36
C PHE A 120 -5.27 -5.49 12.71
N VAL A 121 -5.64 -4.23 12.93
CA VAL A 121 -5.42 -3.57 14.24
C VAL A 121 -6.14 -4.32 15.35
N ARG A 122 -7.41 -4.73 15.15
CA ARG A 122 -8.20 -5.46 16.14
C ARG A 122 -7.49 -6.74 16.60
N ASP A 123 -6.90 -7.46 15.66
CA ASP A 123 -6.32 -8.78 15.94
C ASP A 123 -4.85 -8.71 16.38
N TYR A 124 -4.11 -7.66 15.96
CA TYR A 124 -2.65 -7.58 16.12
C TYR A 124 -2.16 -6.37 16.94
N GLU A 125 -3.05 -5.54 17.53
CA GLU A 125 -2.68 -4.33 18.29
C GLU A 125 -1.62 -4.60 19.36
N GLN A 126 -1.69 -5.77 20.02
CA GLN A 126 -0.78 -6.14 21.11
C GLN A 126 0.30 -7.16 20.70
N VAL A 127 0.47 -7.40 19.40
CA VAL A 127 1.50 -8.34 18.91
C VAL A 127 2.82 -7.60 18.70
N GLU A 128 3.86 -8.03 19.42
CA GLU A 128 5.19 -7.43 19.35
C GLU A 128 5.79 -7.56 17.94
N GLY A 129 6.24 -6.45 17.38
CA GLY A 129 6.84 -6.39 16.05
C GLY A 129 5.85 -6.45 14.89
N ALA A 130 4.53 -6.47 15.15
CA ALA A 130 3.54 -6.38 14.09
C ALA A 130 3.57 -5.01 13.41
N GLN A 131 3.42 -4.98 12.08
CA GLN A 131 3.41 -3.75 11.29
C GLN A 131 2.27 -3.72 10.29
N LEU A 132 1.54 -2.60 10.29
CA LEU A 132 0.59 -2.23 9.25
C LEU A 132 1.21 -1.13 8.37
N ILE A 133 1.37 -1.40 7.08
CA ILE A 133 1.94 -0.41 6.15
C ILE A 133 0.93 -0.09 5.05
N ASN A 134 0.51 1.15 4.97
CA ASN A 134 -0.40 1.63 3.94
C ASN A 134 0.37 2.38 2.84
N ILE A 135 0.10 2.04 1.58
CA ILE A 135 0.72 2.74 0.45
C ILE A 135 -0.19 3.90 0.02
N SER A 136 0.25 5.11 0.37
CA SER A 136 -0.37 6.35 -0.09
C SER A 136 0.25 6.81 -1.42
N SER A 137 0.52 8.06 -1.50
CA SER A 137 1.20 8.75 -2.60
C SER A 137 1.68 10.11 -2.10
N ARG A 138 2.64 10.72 -2.76
CA ARG A 138 2.89 12.14 -2.57
C ARG A 138 1.64 13.00 -2.83
N ALA A 139 0.73 12.54 -3.70
CA ALA A 139 -0.59 13.15 -3.89
C ALA A 139 -1.49 13.08 -2.64
N GLY A 140 -1.12 12.35 -1.59
CA GLY A 140 -1.75 12.35 -0.27
C GLY A 140 -1.22 13.46 0.67
N TYR A 141 -0.25 14.25 0.21
CA TYR A 141 0.32 15.40 0.92
C TYR A 141 0.37 16.66 0.06
N THR A 142 -0.04 16.56 -1.21
CA THR A 142 -0.02 17.66 -2.17
C THR A 142 -1.21 17.53 -3.12
N VAL A 143 -1.96 18.60 -3.30
CA VAL A 143 -3.08 18.61 -4.26
C VAL A 143 -2.55 18.61 -5.68
N VAL A 144 -3.10 17.74 -6.52
CA VAL A 144 -2.70 17.56 -7.92
C VAL A 144 -3.90 17.85 -8.83
N GLY A 145 -3.76 18.81 -9.74
CA GLY A 145 -4.76 19.09 -10.79
C GLY A 145 -4.99 17.86 -11.69
N ASN A 146 -6.20 17.71 -12.23
CA ASN A 146 -6.63 16.55 -13.00
C ASN A 146 -6.55 15.17 -12.30
N ALA A 147 -6.22 15.16 -11.00
CA ALA A 147 -6.18 13.99 -10.15
C ALA A 147 -6.91 14.26 -8.81
N VAL A 148 -7.97 15.07 -8.85
CA VAL A 148 -8.64 15.61 -7.66
C VAL A 148 -9.14 14.49 -6.76
N ILE A 149 -9.93 13.55 -7.29
CA ILE A 149 -10.52 12.45 -6.51
C ILE A 149 -9.41 11.49 -6.04
N TYR A 150 -8.47 11.13 -6.91
CA TYR A 150 -7.33 10.31 -6.52
C TYR A 150 -6.54 10.94 -5.39
N SER A 151 -6.20 12.23 -5.50
CA SER A 151 -5.51 12.94 -4.41
C SER A 151 -6.31 12.91 -3.12
N ALA A 152 -7.62 13.14 -3.18
CA ALA A 152 -8.49 13.06 -2.01
C ALA A 152 -8.46 11.66 -1.36
N THR A 153 -8.48 10.56 -2.15
CA THR A 153 -8.33 9.21 -1.59
C THR A 153 -6.97 9.03 -0.90
N LYS A 154 -5.90 9.59 -1.46
CA LYS A 154 -4.56 9.47 -0.89
C LYS A 154 -4.35 10.39 0.32
N PHE A 155 -5.00 11.55 0.38
CA PHE A 155 -5.09 12.35 1.61
C PHE A 155 -5.82 11.58 2.73
N TYR A 156 -6.92 10.89 2.39
CA TYR A 156 -7.59 10.00 3.35
C TYR A 156 -6.61 8.97 3.91
N VAL A 157 -5.91 8.23 3.04
CA VAL A 157 -4.94 7.20 3.47
C VAL A 157 -3.84 7.78 4.35
N SER A 158 -3.34 8.98 4.00
CA SER A 158 -2.30 9.65 4.77
C SER A 158 -2.80 10.07 6.15
N ALA A 159 -3.94 10.77 6.22
CA ALA A 159 -4.51 11.22 7.48
C ALA A 159 -4.96 10.04 8.36
N PHE A 160 -5.57 9.01 7.77
CA PHE A 160 -5.97 7.79 8.46
C PHE A 160 -4.77 7.09 9.09
N THR A 161 -3.68 6.90 8.33
CA THR A 161 -2.53 6.13 8.83
C THR A 161 -1.73 6.90 9.87
N GLU A 162 -1.50 8.20 9.69
CA GLU A 162 -0.82 9.02 10.70
C GLU A 162 -1.65 9.15 11.98
N GLY A 163 -2.99 9.32 11.85
CA GLY A 163 -3.90 9.33 12.99
C GLY A 163 -3.90 8.01 13.74
N LEU A 164 -3.94 6.88 13.01
CA LEU A 164 -3.85 5.55 13.60
C LEU A 164 -2.51 5.32 14.32
N ALA A 165 -1.38 5.73 13.72
CA ALA A 165 -0.07 5.62 14.35
C ALA A 165 -0.02 6.39 15.69
N LEU A 166 -0.65 7.56 15.74
CA LEU A 166 -0.76 8.36 16.94
C LEU A 166 -1.60 7.67 18.01
N GLU A 167 -2.80 7.18 17.62
CA GLU A 167 -3.69 6.45 18.52
C GLU A 167 -3.04 5.20 19.12
N LEU A 168 -2.37 4.39 18.29
CA LEU A 168 -1.65 3.20 18.74
C LEU A 168 -0.53 3.56 19.74
N LYS A 169 0.22 4.62 19.48
CA LYS A 169 1.26 5.13 20.38
C LYS A 169 0.68 5.59 21.71
N GLU A 170 -0.43 6.35 21.71
CA GLU A 170 -1.09 6.83 22.93
C GLU A 170 -1.64 5.68 23.77
N LYS A 171 -2.13 4.61 23.14
CA LYS A 171 -2.60 3.38 23.81
C LYS A 171 -1.45 2.49 24.32
N GLY A 172 -0.21 2.75 23.96
CA GLY A 172 0.93 1.87 24.25
C GLY A 172 0.84 0.53 23.50
N ALA A 173 0.22 0.53 22.32
CA ALA A 173 0.12 -0.63 21.44
C ALA A 173 1.50 -1.11 20.99
N LYS A 174 1.59 -2.39 20.62
CA LYS A 174 2.80 -3.01 20.09
C LYS A 174 2.88 -2.93 18.58
N LEU A 175 1.72 -2.93 17.91
CA LEU A 175 1.58 -2.73 16.48
C LEU A 175 2.04 -1.33 16.08
N GLN A 176 2.84 -1.26 15.01
CA GLN A 176 3.22 0.00 14.38
C GLN A 176 2.42 0.22 13.09
N ALA A 177 1.81 1.38 12.94
CA ALA A 177 1.21 1.82 11.68
C ALA A 177 2.16 2.76 10.95
N LYS A 178 2.44 2.47 9.67
CA LYS A 178 3.38 3.21 8.82
C LYS A 178 2.78 3.51 7.46
N ILE A 179 3.28 4.53 6.81
CA ILE A 179 2.81 4.97 5.49
C ILE A 179 3.99 5.19 4.54
N LEU A 180 3.91 4.59 3.37
CA LEU A 180 4.79 4.92 2.25
C LEU A 180 4.05 5.85 1.28
N ALA A 181 4.66 6.97 0.94
CA ALA A 181 4.13 7.96 0.01
C ALA A 181 5.05 8.14 -1.22
N PRO A 182 4.95 7.24 -2.23
CA PRO A 182 5.71 7.32 -3.46
C PRO A 182 5.38 8.59 -4.26
N SER A 183 6.35 9.04 -5.06
CA SER A 183 6.12 9.95 -6.18
C SER A 183 5.88 9.16 -7.48
N ALA A 184 6.10 9.76 -8.66
CA ALA A 184 6.02 9.05 -9.92
C ALA A 184 6.88 7.79 -9.87
N THR A 185 6.26 6.64 -10.11
CA THR A 185 6.90 5.32 -10.03
C THR A 185 6.55 4.49 -11.26
N GLU A 186 7.57 4.04 -11.97
CA GLU A 186 7.41 3.23 -13.16
C GLU A 186 6.71 1.91 -12.84
N SER A 187 5.51 1.77 -13.39
CA SER A 187 4.62 0.62 -13.18
C SER A 187 3.44 0.70 -14.17
N GLU A 188 2.52 -0.25 -14.12
CA GLU A 188 1.26 -0.18 -14.87
C GLU A 188 0.30 0.92 -14.36
N PHE A 189 0.63 1.61 -13.28
CA PHE A 189 -0.27 2.57 -12.63
C PHE A 189 -0.63 3.75 -13.53
N ALA A 190 0.36 4.41 -14.17
CA ALA A 190 0.11 5.57 -15.02
C ALA A 190 -0.75 5.20 -16.23
N LYS A 191 -0.42 4.09 -16.89
CA LYS A 191 -1.18 3.53 -18.00
C LYS A 191 -2.67 3.33 -17.64
N ARG A 192 -2.93 2.73 -16.48
CA ARG A 192 -4.30 2.49 -15.99
C ARG A 192 -5.01 3.78 -15.56
N SER A 193 -4.28 4.70 -14.92
CA SER A 193 -4.85 5.95 -14.43
C SER A 193 -5.25 6.90 -15.55
N LEU A 194 -4.58 6.82 -16.70
CA LEU A 194 -4.83 7.62 -17.90
C LEU A 194 -5.72 6.90 -18.93
N ASP A 195 -6.02 5.62 -18.68
CA ASP A 195 -6.84 4.79 -19.58
C ASP A 195 -6.24 4.67 -20.99
N VAL A 196 -4.92 4.42 -21.05
CA VAL A 196 -4.16 4.30 -22.30
C VAL A 196 -3.53 2.91 -22.44
N ASP A 197 -3.29 2.47 -23.67
CA ASP A 197 -2.69 1.16 -23.94
C ASP A 197 -1.20 1.14 -23.67
N GLU A 198 -0.51 2.26 -23.87
CA GLU A 198 0.92 2.40 -23.65
C GLU A 198 1.20 3.72 -22.91
N PHE A 199 2.20 3.73 -22.05
CA PHE A 199 2.67 4.92 -21.35
C PHE A 199 4.17 4.82 -21.12
N GLU A 200 4.91 5.80 -21.61
CA GLU A 200 6.34 5.93 -21.38
C GLU A 200 6.60 6.93 -20.26
N TYR A 201 7.36 6.53 -19.25
CA TYR A 201 7.75 7.43 -18.16
C TYR A 201 8.82 8.41 -18.61
N GLU A 202 9.77 7.94 -19.44
CA GLU A 202 10.77 8.79 -20.06
C GLU A 202 10.10 9.80 -21.01
N GLY A 203 10.38 11.09 -20.81
CA GLY A 203 9.72 12.18 -21.56
C GLY A 203 8.45 12.74 -20.93
N ASN A 204 7.65 11.94 -20.19
CA ASN A 204 6.48 12.40 -19.47
C ASN A 204 6.78 12.88 -18.05
N PHE A 205 7.80 12.30 -17.40
CA PHE A 205 8.27 12.73 -16.09
C PHE A 205 9.74 13.13 -16.16
N LYS A 206 10.08 14.27 -15.54
CA LYS A 206 11.49 14.69 -15.42
C LYS A 206 12.32 13.75 -14.56
N LYS A 207 11.69 13.17 -13.54
CA LYS A 207 12.25 12.17 -12.62
C LYS A 207 11.14 11.21 -12.20
N TYR A 208 11.49 9.97 -12.03
CA TYR A 208 10.63 8.91 -11.49
C TYR A 208 11.51 7.84 -10.84
N HIS A 209 10.91 7.00 -10.03
CA HIS A 209 11.54 5.82 -9.47
C HIS A 209 11.04 4.57 -10.18
N THR A 210 11.84 3.52 -10.18
CA THR A 210 11.38 2.19 -10.52
C THR A 210 10.57 1.60 -9.36
N SER A 211 9.72 0.62 -9.64
CA SER A 211 9.01 -0.13 -8.60
C SER A 211 9.97 -0.85 -7.64
N LYS A 212 11.13 -1.26 -8.13
CA LYS A 212 12.19 -1.90 -7.32
C LYS A 212 12.83 -0.93 -6.33
N GLU A 213 13.11 0.31 -6.74
CA GLU A 213 13.59 1.36 -5.83
C GLU A 213 12.56 1.67 -4.76
N MET A 214 11.27 1.76 -5.12
CA MET A 214 10.22 1.97 -4.13
C MET A 214 10.04 0.79 -3.17
N ALA A 215 10.27 -0.44 -3.62
CA ALA A 215 10.30 -1.60 -2.73
C ALA A 215 11.49 -1.55 -1.75
N ALA A 216 12.64 -1.02 -2.18
CA ALA A 216 13.77 -0.76 -1.27
C ALA A 216 13.43 0.32 -0.23
N CYS A 217 12.80 1.42 -0.64
CA CYS A 217 12.29 2.46 0.27
C CYS A 217 11.25 1.91 1.26
N LEU A 218 10.39 0.97 0.80
CA LEU A 218 9.44 0.29 1.67
C LEU A 218 10.15 -0.54 2.75
N LEU A 219 11.22 -1.26 2.40
CA LEU A 219 12.03 -1.99 3.38
C LEU A 219 12.75 -1.05 4.35
N GLU A 220 13.26 0.09 3.88
CA GLU A 220 13.89 1.09 4.74
C GLU A 220 12.87 1.65 5.76
N LEU A 221 11.65 1.96 5.33
CA LEU A 221 10.55 2.34 6.22
C LEU A 221 10.20 1.21 7.18
N TYR A 222 10.09 -0.03 6.71
CA TYR A 222 9.80 -1.20 7.53
C TYR A 222 10.81 -1.38 8.66
N ASP A 223 12.12 -1.22 8.37
CA ASP A 223 13.21 -1.37 9.35
C ASP A 223 13.33 -0.16 10.31
N SER A 224 12.69 0.97 10.02
CA SER A 224 12.79 2.21 10.79
C SER A 224 11.72 2.31 11.89
N GLU A 225 11.94 3.18 12.87
CA GLU A 225 10.93 3.60 13.86
C GLU A 225 10.06 4.78 13.36
N LYS A 226 10.23 5.22 12.11
CA LYS A 226 9.50 6.34 11.56
C LYS A 226 8.13 5.91 11.02
N THR A 227 7.18 6.82 11.13
CA THR A 227 5.80 6.59 10.66
C THR A 227 5.67 6.82 9.16
N VAL A 228 6.38 7.80 8.60
CA VAL A 228 6.21 8.24 7.22
C VAL A 228 7.49 8.04 6.42
N GLY A 229 7.39 7.29 5.33
CA GLY A 229 8.37 7.26 4.24
C GLY A 229 7.81 8.01 3.04
N ILE A 230 8.45 9.11 2.64
CA ILE A 230 7.94 9.97 1.57
C ILE A 230 9.03 10.34 0.58
N VAL A 231 8.67 10.38 -0.69
CA VAL A 231 9.55 10.94 -1.73
C VAL A 231 9.33 12.45 -1.82
N ASP A 232 10.38 13.23 -1.58
CA ASP A 232 10.32 14.69 -1.71
C ASP A 232 10.01 15.09 -3.16
N GLY A 233 9.14 16.04 -3.33
CA GLY A 233 8.65 16.41 -4.64
C GLY A 233 9.58 17.29 -5.47
N LYS A 234 10.64 17.82 -4.88
CA LYS A 234 11.61 18.69 -5.57
C LYS A 234 12.90 17.94 -5.85
N THR A 235 13.43 17.28 -4.83
CA THR A 235 14.69 16.52 -4.94
C THR A 235 14.50 15.13 -5.51
N PHE A 236 13.31 14.53 -5.34
CA PHE A 236 13.01 13.12 -5.60
C PHE A 236 13.78 12.16 -4.68
N GLU A 237 14.31 12.64 -3.56
CA GLU A 237 14.93 11.82 -2.54
C GLU A 237 13.88 11.22 -1.62
N PHE A 238 14.14 10.00 -1.16
CA PHE A 238 13.32 9.34 -0.15
C PHE A 238 13.71 9.83 1.23
N GLU A 239 12.73 10.14 2.06
CA GLU A 239 12.92 10.64 3.41
C GLU A 239 12.03 9.89 4.40
N LEU A 240 12.61 9.55 5.56
CA LEU A 240 11.90 9.01 6.70
C LEU A 240 11.53 10.12 7.69
N LYS A 241 10.25 10.23 8.03
CA LYS A 241 9.72 11.30 8.88
C LYS A 241 8.82 10.77 10.00
N ASP A 242 8.71 11.55 11.04
CA ASP A 242 7.61 11.47 12.00
C ASP A 242 6.31 11.97 11.32
N PRO A 243 5.12 11.79 11.93
CA PRO A 243 3.88 12.29 11.36
C PRO A 243 3.98 13.74 10.88
N ILE A 244 3.47 13.98 9.66
CA ILE A 244 3.58 15.27 8.96
C ILE A 244 2.37 16.16 9.29
N PHE A 245 1.17 15.55 9.41
CA PHE A 245 -0.03 16.31 9.72
C PHE A 245 0.00 16.82 11.16
N SER A 246 -0.40 18.08 11.34
CA SER A 246 -0.64 18.62 12.68
C SER A 246 -1.78 17.86 13.36
N HIS A 247 -1.65 17.56 14.63
CA HIS A 247 -2.65 16.86 15.43
C HIS A 247 -3.03 17.69 16.66
N ALA A 248 -4.29 17.61 17.02
CA ALA A 248 -4.85 18.40 18.13
C ALA A 248 -4.64 17.74 19.52
N GLY A 249 -4.06 16.54 19.56
CA GLY A 249 -4.07 15.69 20.77
C GLY A 249 -5.46 15.11 21.06
N THR A 250 -5.53 14.18 21.97
CA THR A 250 -6.84 13.63 22.43
C THR A 250 -7.53 14.62 23.33
N SER A 251 -8.50 15.37 22.80
CA SER A 251 -9.30 16.34 23.58
C SER A 251 -10.45 15.70 24.37
N MET A 252 -10.65 14.38 24.24
CA MET A 252 -11.67 13.64 25.01
C MET A 252 -10.96 12.66 25.97
N LYS A 253 -11.24 12.86 27.25
CA LYS A 253 -10.92 11.88 28.31
C LYS A 253 -12.08 10.93 28.48
#